data_7b7943e3cad43affecea70b1ecda9be5
#
_entry.id   7b7943e3cad43affecea70b1ecda9be5
#
_cell.length_a   1.000
_cell.length_b   1.000
_cell.length_c   1.000
_cell.angle_alpha   90.00
_cell.angle_beta   90.00
_cell.angle_gamma   90.00
#
_symmetry.space_group_name_H-M   'P 1'
#
loop_
_entity.id
_entity.type
_entity.pdbx_description
1 polymer ?
#
loop_
_entity_poly.entity_id
_entity_poly.type
_entity_poly.pdbx_seq_one_letter_code
_entity_poly.pdbx_strand_id
1 'polypeptide(L)'
;MKLKIGIGIVIFFTGLALGVYFFSPHTFHGTVIQSPSPSFDFTLTGADGDVSLSDFRGKLVVIYFGYTFCPDICPATLANVGQALRRMNESQSKDVQLIMISLDPERDTPKKLSEYVVHFYPSFIGITGSNEKLAEVISLYGIFYEKSAGSTTENYTIDHTATLLVIDREGYLKLVFPFGVTVDEIADDLKFMLRQ
;
A
#
# COMPACT_ATOMS: atom_id res chain seq x y z
N MET A 1 9.27 -55.79 14.46
CA MET A 1 10.15 -54.69 14.91
C MET A 1 10.48 -53.69 13.78
N LYS A 2 10.85 -54.14 12.58
CA LYS A 2 11.22 -53.29 11.44
C LYS A 2 10.09 -52.36 10.95
N LEU A 3 8.82 -52.78 10.97
CA LEU A 3 7.68 -51.96 10.52
C LEU A 3 7.41 -50.75 11.46
N LYS A 4 7.53 -50.93 12.78
CA LYS A 4 7.35 -49.83 13.74
C LYS A 4 8.43 -48.77 13.65
N ILE A 5 9.65 -49.16 13.29
CA ILE A 5 10.79 -48.25 13.06
C ILE A 5 10.53 -47.43 11.80
N GLY A 6 10.05 -48.04 10.71
CA GLY A 6 9.71 -47.33 9.47
C GLY A 6 8.63 -46.26 9.65
N ILE A 7 7.56 -46.57 10.41
CA ILE A 7 6.49 -45.60 10.70
C ILE A 7 7.01 -44.41 11.51
N GLY A 8 7.86 -44.67 12.53
CA GLY A 8 8.46 -43.59 13.33
C GLY A 8 9.33 -42.64 12.52
N ILE A 9 10.11 -43.17 11.57
CA ILE A 9 10.94 -42.36 10.68
C ILE A 9 10.07 -41.48 9.76
N VAL A 10 9.01 -42.03 9.18
CA VAL A 10 8.10 -41.25 8.31
C VAL A 10 7.43 -40.12 9.10
N ILE A 11 6.94 -40.37 10.30
CA ILE A 11 6.32 -39.34 11.15
C ILE A 11 7.34 -38.24 11.52
N PHE A 12 8.57 -38.62 11.82
CA PHE A 12 9.63 -37.65 12.13
C PHE A 12 9.96 -36.74 10.94
N PHE A 13 10.14 -37.30 9.74
CA PHE A 13 10.45 -36.50 8.55
C PHE A 13 9.27 -35.65 8.09
N THR A 14 8.02 -36.14 8.21
CA THR A 14 6.84 -35.32 7.93
C THR A 14 6.67 -34.20 8.95
N GLY A 15 6.92 -34.44 10.22
CA GLY A 15 6.93 -33.42 11.27
C GLY A 15 8.03 -32.36 11.04
N LEU A 16 9.22 -32.80 10.65
CA LEU A 16 10.33 -31.90 10.33
C LEU A 16 10.01 -31.06 9.07
N ALA A 17 9.50 -31.66 8.01
CA ALA A 17 9.11 -30.95 6.78
C ALA A 17 8.01 -29.93 7.03
N LEU A 18 6.99 -30.30 7.82
CA LEU A 18 5.93 -29.37 8.26
C LEU A 18 6.52 -28.23 9.11
N GLY A 19 7.42 -28.55 10.05
CA GLY A 19 8.13 -27.55 10.85
C GLY A 19 8.88 -26.56 9.99
N VAL A 20 9.70 -27.01 9.04
CA VAL A 20 10.43 -26.14 8.12
C VAL A 20 9.46 -25.29 7.28
N TYR A 21 8.38 -25.87 6.79
CA TYR A 21 7.38 -25.13 6.00
C TYR A 21 6.67 -24.02 6.80
N PHE A 22 6.30 -24.29 8.06
CA PHE A 22 5.61 -23.32 8.92
C PHE A 22 6.54 -22.27 9.56
N PHE A 23 7.84 -22.58 9.73
CA PHE A 23 8.81 -21.69 10.37
C PHE A 23 9.79 -21.07 9.38
N SER A 24 9.58 -21.23 8.06
CA SER A 24 10.41 -20.53 7.08
C SER A 24 10.22 -19.01 7.22
N PRO A 25 11.31 -18.24 7.36
CA PRO A 25 11.21 -16.79 7.43
C PRO A 25 10.65 -16.27 6.10
N HIS A 26 9.69 -15.33 6.18
CA HIS A 26 9.15 -14.67 5.00
C HIS A 26 10.22 -13.73 4.43
N THR A 27 10.43 -13.81 3.13
CA THR A 27 11.30 -12.87 2.41
C THR A 27 10.40 -11.83 1.76
N PHE A 28 10.45 -10.61 2.28
CA PHE A 28 9.68 -9.50 1.72
C PHE A 28 10.21 -9.12 0.33
N HIS A 29 9.29 -8.80 -0.56
CA HIS A 29 9.55 -8.26 -1.89
C HIS A 29 9.76 -6.75 -1.84
N GLY A 30 9.09 -6.07 -0.92
CA GLY A 30 9.34 -4.67 -0.60
C GLY A 30 10.54 -4.47 0.34
N THR A 31 10.99 -3.23 0.45
CA THR A 31 12.04 -2.83 1.39
C THR A 31 11.46 -2.72 2.79
N VAL A 32 11.93 -3.57 3.71
CA VAL A 32 11.53 -3.53 5.12
C VAL A 32 12.27 -2.42 5.85
N ILE A 33 11.53 -1.59 6.59
CA ILE A 33 12.10 -0.57 7.45
C ILE A 33 12.58 -1.25 8.75
N GLN A 34 13.89 -1.31 8.93
CA GLN A 34 14.53 -2.06 10.04
C GLN A 34 14.23 -1.48 11.42
N SER A 35 14.08 -0.16 11.50
CA SER A 35 13.74 0.56 12.74
C SER A 35 12.50 1.42 12.47
N PRO A 36 11.32 0.81 12.45
CA PRO A 36 10.10 1.53 12.09
C PRO A 36 9.80 2.60 13.15
N SER A 37 9.51 3.81 12.66
CA SER A 37 8.99 4.89 13.49
C SER A 37 7.48 4.97 13.33
N PRO A 38 6.74 5.50 14.34
CA PRO A 38 5.34 5.83 14.15
C PRO A 38 5.18 6.72 12.92
N SER A 39 4.22 6.39 12.07
CA SER A 39 3.91 7.20 10.90
C SER A 39 3.39 8.57 11.35
N PHE A 40 3.75 9.59 10.62
CA PHE A 40 3.16 10.92 10.83
C PHE A 40 1.67 10.86 10.54
N ASP A 41 0.85 11.25 11.52
CA ASP A 41 -0.58 11.41 11.30
C ASP A 41 -0.84 12.65 10.44
N PHE A 42 -1.88 12.57 9.63
CA PHE A 42 -2.33 13.69 8.80
C PHE A 42 -3.85 13.70 8.78
N THR A 43 -4.43 14.86 8.48
CA THR A 43 -5.86 15.01 8.20
C THR A 43 -6.00 15.81 6.91
N LEU A 44 -6.53 15.15 5.88
CA LEU A 44 -6.77 15.71 4.55
C LEU A 44 -8.24 15.52 4.16
N THR A 45 -8.67 16.18 3.09
CA THR A 45 -10.08 16.21 2.68
C THR A 45 -10.39 15.10 1.67
N GLY A 46 -11.32 14.24 2.01
CA GLY A 46 -11.96 13.25 1.12
C GLY A 46 -13.32 13.72 0.60
N ALA A 47 -13.98 12.88 -0.18
CA ALA A 47 -15.30 13.22 -0.77
C ALA A 47 -16.42 13.36 0.28
N ASP A 48 -16.33 12.58 1.36
CA ASP A 48 -17.36 12.53 2.41
C ASP A 48 -16.94 13.28 3.69
N GLY A 49 -15.85 14.04 3.65
CA GLY A 49 -15.33 14.81 4.77
C GLY A 49 -13.83 14.59 4.99
N ASP A 50 -13.34 15.05 6.13
CA ASP A 50 -11.94 14.90 6.48
C ASP A 50 -11.60 13.44 6.80
N VAL A 51 -10.40 13.03 6.39
CA VAL A 51 -9.85 11.68 6.55
C VAL A 51 -8.49 11.79 7.20
N SER A 52 -8.32 11.12 8.33
CA SER A 52 -7.05 11.03 9.06
C SER A 52 -6.44 9.63 8.91
N LEU A 53 -5.11 9.54 8.91
CA LEU A 53 -4.45 8.24 8.93
C LEU A 53 -4.84 7.43 10.18
N SER A 54 -5.01 8.10 11.31
CA SER A 54 -5.45 7.50 12.59
C SER A 54 -6.84 6.84 12.55
N ASP A 55 -7.70 7.19 11.59
CA ASP A 55 -9.02 6.56 11.41
C ASP A 55 -8.92 5.08 10.99
N PHE A 56 -7.76 4.67 10.50
CA PHE A 56 -7.50 3.31 10.02
C PHE A 56 -6.67 2.46 10.96
N ARG A 57 -6.56 2.83 12.24
CA ARG A 57 -5.89 1.96 13.23
C ARG A 57 -6.53 0.57 13.26
N GLY A 58 -5.70 -0.46 13.35
CA GLY A 58 -6.14 -1.86 13.25
C GLY A 58 -6.19 -2.41 11.83
N LYS A 59 -5.97 -1.59 10.79
CA LYS A 59 -5.81 -2.03 9.40
C LYS A 59 -4.37 -1.84 8.91
N LEU A 60 -3.99 -2.59 7.90
CA LEU A 60 -2.83 -2.23 7.07
C LEU A 60 -3.25 -1.07 6.16
N VAL A 61 -2.47 0.02 6.17
CA VAL A 61 -2.73 1.16 5.29
C VAL A 61 -1.64 1.23 4.22
N VAL A 62 -2.06 1.24 2.96
CA VAL A 62 -1.19 1.45 1.80
C VAL A 62 -1.37 2.89 1.34
N ILE A 63 -0.35 3.73 1.51
CA ILE A 63 -0.36 5.12 1.04
C ILE A 63 0.32 5.18 -0.32
N TYR A 64 -0.33 5.86 -1.26
CA TYR A 64 0.19 6.17 -2.57
C TYR A 64 0.05 7.66 -2.87
N PHE A 65 1.15 8.30 -3.25
CA PHE A 65 1.14 9.69 -3.72
C PHE A 65 1.08 9.70 -5.24
N GLY A 66 0.10 10.41 -5.80
CA GLY A 66 -0.13 10.44 -7.23
C GLY A 66 -1.12 11.53 -7.64
N TYR A 67 -1.61 11.50 -8.87
CA TYR A 67 -2.60 12.45 -9.37
C TYR A 67 -3.45 11.84 -10.50
N THR A 68 -4.68 12.34 -10.71
CA THR A 68 -5.63 11.70 -11.64
C THR A 68 -5.26 11.88 -13.11
N PHE A 69 -4.50 12.90 -13.46
CA PHE A 69 -4.03 13.18 -14.83
C PHE A 69 -2.75 12.43 -15.22
N CYS A 70 -2.20 11.58 -14.33
CA CYS A 70 -1.05 10.75 -14.67
C CYS A 70 -1.41 9.75 -15.78
N PRO A 71 -0.69 9.75 -16.93
CA PRO A 71 -1.11 8.97 -18.08
C PRO A 71 -0.83 7.47 -17.95
N ASP A 72 0.07 7.03 -17.07
CA ASP A 72 0.60 5.67 -17.07
C ASP A 72 0.84 5.10 -15.65
N ILE A 73 1.79 5.66 -14.91
CA ILE A 73 2.30 5.07 -13.66
C ILE A 73 1.22 4.96 -12.57
N CYS A 74 0.42 6.02 -12.35
CA CYS A 74 -0.60 6.03 -11.31
C CYS A 74 -1.70 4.99 -11.55
N PRO A 75 -2.34 4.93 -12.75
CA PRO A 75 -3.36 3.92 -12.99
C PRO A 75 -2.80 2.49 -12.94
N ALA A 76 -1.57 2.25 -13.43
CA ALA A 76 -0.94 0.94 -13.37
C ALA A 76 -0.69 0.51 -11.91
N THR A 77 -0.16 1.39 -11.07
CA THR A 77 0.09 1.11 -9.65
C THR A 77 -1.20 0.80 -8.89
N LEU A 78 -2.24 1.63 -9.05
CA LEU A 78 -3.53 1.41 -8.41
C LEU A 78 -4.20 0.11 -8.88
N ALA A 79 -4.11 -0.21 -10.17
CA ALA A 79 -4.60 -1.46 -10.73
C ALA A 79 -3.89 -2.68 -10.12
N ASN A 80 -2.56 -2.62 -9.95
CA ASN A 80 -1.79 -3.69 -9.33
C ASN A 80 -2.21 -3.93 -7.88
N VAL A 81 -2.36 -2.87 -7.06
CA VAL A 81 -2.84 -3.01 -5.69
C VAL A 81 -4.27 -3.56 -5.67
N GLY A 82 -5.17 -3.04 -6.51
CA GLY A 82 -6.54 -3.54 -6.61
C GLY A 82 -6.60 -5.02 -7.00
N GLN A 83 -5.75 -5.47 -7.92
CA GLN A 83 -5.64 -6.88 -8.29
C GLN A 83 -5.05 -7.73 -7.15
N ALA A 84 -4.05 -7.21 -6.43
CA ALA A 84 -3.48 -7.89 -5.27
C ALA A 84 -4.54 -8.14 -4.19
N LEU A 85 -5.38 -7.14 -3.87
CA LEU A 85 -6.48 -7.30 -2.92
C LEU A 85 -7.53 -8.32 -3.40
N ARG A 86 -7.80 -8.41 -4.71
CA ARG A 86 -8.69 -9.45 -5.28
C ARG A 86 -8.13 -10.87 -5.17
N ARG A 87 -6.80 -11.04 -5.00
CA ARG A 87 -6.15 -12.34 -4.73
C ARG A 87 -6.12 -12.73 -3.26
N MET A 88 -6.59 -11.85 -2.40
CA MET A 88 -6.78 -12.09 -0.97
C MET A 88 -8.20 -12.58 -0.71
N ASN A 89 -8.42 -13.26 0.42
CA ASN A 89 -9.79 -13.56 0.83
C ASN A 89 -10.50 -12.28 1.34
N GLU A 90 -11.82 -12.33 1.43
CA GLU A 90 -12.64 -11.18 1.78
C GLU A 90 -12.29 -10.56 3.16
N SER A 91 -11.97 -11.39 4.14
CA SER A 91 -11.56 -10.90 5.47
C SER A 91 -10.24 -10.15 5.38
N GLN A 92 -9.25 -10.71 4.69
CA GLN A 92 -7.94 -10.09 4.51
C GLN A 92 -8.03 -8.77 3.74
N SER A 93 -8.78 -8.74 2.63
CA SER A 93 -8.89 -7.53 1.81
C SER A 93 -9.63 -6.39 2.53
N LYS A 94 -10.55 -6.68 3.44
CA LYS A 94 -11.22 -5.68 4.30
C LYS A 94 -10.29 -5.06 5.35
N ASP A 95 -9.24 -5.78 5.74
CA ASP A 95 -8.23 -5.33 6.70
C ASP A 95 -7.09 -4.52 6.04
N VAL A 96 -7.18 -4.27 4.72
CA VAL A 96 -6.25 -3.40 3.99
C VAL A 96 -6.99 -2.20 3.44
N GLN A 97 -6.46 -1.01 3.67
CA GLN A 97 -6.96 0.24 3.13
C GLN A 97 -5.92 0.92 2.25
N LEU A 98 -6.22 1.17 0.98
CA LEU A 98 -5.40 2.08 0.17
C LEU A 98 -5.93 3.50 0.27
N ILE A 99 -5.03 4.44 0.49
CA ILE A 99 -5.26 5.89 0.48
C ILE A 99 -4.38 6.50 -0.61
N MET A 100 -4.99 7.09 -1.62
CA MET A 100 -4.29 7.91 -2.61
C MET A 100 -4.32 9.38 -2.18
N ILE A 101 -3.14 9.96 -1.98
CA ILE A 101 -2.96 11.39 -1.67
C ILE A 101 -2.59 12.11 -2.96
N SER A 102 -3.40 13.08 -3.37
CA SER A 102 -3.13 13.82 -4.59
C SER A 102 -1.96 14.79 -4.44
N LEU A 103 -1.09 14.81 -5.44
CA LEU A 103 -0.01 15.79 -5.62
C LEU A 103 -0.46 17.01 -6.45
N ASP A 104 -1.73 17.04 -6.87
CA ASP A 104 -2.26 18.03 -7.80
C ASP A 104 -3.62 18.61 -7.33
N PRO A 105 -3.63 19.35 -6.24
CA PRO A 105 -4.87 19.88 -5.69
C PRO A 105 -5.56 20.91 -6.60
N GLU A 106 -4.87 21.41 -7.61
CA GLU A 106 -5.42 22.34 -8.59
C GLU A 106 -6.41 21.65 -9.54
N ARG A 107 -6.13 20.39 -9.93
CA ARG A 107 -6.96 19.61 -10.87
C ARG A 107 -7.73 18.47 -10.20
N ASP A 108 -7.32 18.04 -9.02
CA ASP A 108 -7.88 16.90 -8.29
C ASP A 108 -8.76 17.36 -7.13
N THR A 109 -10.06 17.46 -7.38
CA THR A 109 -11.03 17.69 -6.31
C THR A 109 -11.29 16.39 -5.52
N PRO A 110 -11.74 16.46 -4.24
CA PRO A 110 -12.09 15.27 -3.46
C PRO A 110 -13.07 14.33 -4.18
N LYS A 111 -14.10 14.90 -4.83
CA LYS A 111 -15.08 14.14 -5.61
C LYS A 111 -14.42 13.40 -6.78
N LYS A 112 -13.59 14.09 -7.56
CA LYS A 112 -12.90 13.50 -8.71
C LYS A 112 -11.94 12.39 -8.30
N LEU A 113 -11.22 12.57 -7.20
CA LEU A 113 -10.34 11.53 -6.64
C LEU A 113 -11.13 10.30 -6.21
N SER A 114 -12.25 10.48 -5.51
CA SER A 114 -13.12 9.37 -5.12
C SER A 114 -13.63 8.59 -6.33
N GLU A 115 -14.15 9.30 -7.35
CA GLU A 115 -14.60 8.68 -8.60
C GLU A 115 -13.46 7.94 -9.32
N TYR A 116 -12.24 8.47 -9.28
CA TYR A 116 -11.08 7.86 -9.92
C TYR A 116 -10.61 6.59 -9.23
N VAL A 117 -10.41 6.61 -7.90
CA VAL A 117 -9.79 5.47 -7.20
C VAL A 117 -10.71 4.26 -7.09
N VAL A 118 -12.03 4.45 -7.02
CA VAL A 118 -13.00 3.34 -6.93
C VAL A 118 -13.05 2.48 -8.20
N HIS A 119 -12.59 3.01 -9.35
CA HIS A 119 -12.44 2.22 -10.57
C HIS A 119 -11.43 1.07 -10.41
N PHE A 120 -10.41 1.24 -9.58
CA PHE A 120 -9.39 0.22 -9.34
C PHE A 120 -9.83 -0.78 -8.28
N TYR A 121 -10.38 -0.28 -7.17
CA TYR A 121 -10.94 -1.12 -6.11
C TYR A 121 -11.99 -0.35 -5.28
N PRO A 122 -13.15 -0.96 -4.94
CA PRO A 122 -14.29 -0.23 -4.34
C PRO A 122 -13.99 0.47 -3.02
N SER A 123 -13.06 -0.03 -2.21
CA SER A 123 -12.73 0.56 -0.91
C SER A 123 -11.56 1.55 -0.94
N PHE A 124 -11.00 1.85 -2.11
CA PHE A 124 -9.93 2.83 -2.20
C PHE A 124 -10.45 4.23 -1.88
N ILE A 125 -9.63 5.00 -1.17
CA ILE A 125 -9.94 6.37 -0.78
C ILE A 125 -8.95 7.30 -1.47
N GLY A 126 -9.48 8.36 -2.09
CA GLY A 126 -8.69 9.46 -2.66
C GLY A 126 -8.91 10.72 -1.84
N ILE A 127 -7.81 11.35 -1.43
CA ILE A 127 -7.82 12.55 -0.58
C ILE A 127 -6.89 13.62 -1.13
N THR A 128 -7.20 14.86 -0.82
CA THR A 128 -6.42 16.06 -1.18
C THR A 128 -6.50 17.09 -0.05
N GLY A 129 -5.92 18.25 -0.23
CA GLY A 129 -5.94 19.32 0.76
C GLY A 129 -5.47 20.64 0.18
N SER A 130 -5.27 21.65 1.02
CA SER A 130 -4.61 22.88 0.59
C SER A 130 -3.14 22.62 0.24
N ASN A 131 -2.55 23.47 -0.58
CA ASN A 131 -1.13 23.36 -0.97
C ASN A 131 -0.23 23.27 0.29
N GLU A 132 -0.53 24.03 1.34
CA GLU A 132 0.25 24.05 2.58
C GLU A 132 0.18 22.70 3.30
N LYS A 133 -1.03 22.17 3.50
CA LYS A 133 -1.23 20.86 4.16
C LYS A 133 -0.58 19.72 3.35
N LEU A 134 -0.73 19.73 2.03
CA LEU A 134 -0.10 18.74 1.16
C LEU A 134 1.42 18.84 1.20
N ALA A 135 2.00 20.04 1.15
CA ALA A 135 3.44 20.23 1.24
C ALA A 135 4.00 19.69 2.57
N GLU A 136 3.28 19.90 3.70
CA GLU A 136 3.65 19.31 4.98
C GLU A 136 3.67 17.78 4.92
N VAL A 137 2.57 17.15 4.49
CA VAL A 137 2.45 15.68 4.41
C VAL A 137 3.50 15.10 3.46
N ILE A 138 3.68 15.68 2.28
CA ILE A 138 4.67 15.28 1.29
C ILE A 138 6.09 15.29 1.88
N SER A 139 6.42 16.38 2.62
CA SER A 139 7.73 16.53 3.26
C SER A 139 7.93 15.48 4.37
N LEU A 140 6.93 15.24 5.22
CA LEU A 140 6.98 14.27 6.31
C LEU A 140 7.20 12.84 5.82
N TYR A 141 6.63 12.49 4.67
CA TYR A 141 6.80 11.16 4.05
C TYR A 141 7.98 11.07 3.07
N GLY A 142 8.76 12.15 2.92
CA GLY A 142 9.96 12.19 2.07
C GLY A 142 9.65 11.97 0.58
N ILE A 143 8.51 12.43 0.11
CA ILE A 143 8.08 12.29 -1.28
C ILE A 143 8.66 13.43 -2.11
N PHE A 144 9.42 13.09 -3.13
CA PHE A 144 9.82 14.05 -4.16
C PHE A 144 8.68 14.23 -5.16
N TYR A 145 8.41 15.47 -5.58
CA TYR A 145 7.56 15.78 -6.71
C TYR A 145 7.98 17.08 -7.38
N GLU A 146 7.81 17.14 -8.70
CA GLU A 146 8.12 18.32 -9.51
C GLU A 146 7.12 18.42 -10.67
N LYS A 147 6.55 19.62 -10.88
CA LYS A 147 5.71 19.90 -12.05
C LYS A 147 6.59 20.09 -13.27
N SER A 148 6.45 19.21 -14.26
CA SER A 148 7.11 19.37 -15.56
C SER A 148 6.35 20.38 -16.39
N ALA A 149 7.08 21.36 -16.96
CA ALA A 149 6.48 22.39 -17.79
C ALA A 149 5.82 21.78 -19.02
N GLY A 150 4.50 21.84 -19.06
CA GLY A 150 3.70 21.53 -20.25
C GLY A 150 3.59 22.74 -21.18
N SER A 151 2.96 22.53 -22.35
CA SER A 151 2.73 23.59 -23.33
C SER A 151 1.70 24.63 -22.89
N THR A 152 0.94 24.36 -21.82
CA THR A 152 -0.06 25.25 -21.21
C THR A 152 -0.12 25.06 -19.72
N THR A 153 -0.70 26.01 -18.97
CA THR A 153 -0.94 25.92 -17.52
C THR A 153 -1.88 24.78 -17.12
N GLU A 154 -2.61 24.21 -18.04
CA GLU A 154 -3.54 23.10 -17.83
C GLU A 154 -2.94 21.74 -18.24
N ASN A 155 -1.90 21.74 -19.07
CA ASN A 155 -1.32 20.55 -19.68
C ASN A 155 0.12 20.31 -19.16
N TYR A 156 0.23 19.91 -17.89
CA TYR A 156 1.48 19.54 -17.26
C TYR A 156 1.41 18.13 -16.67
N THR A 157 2.56 17.51 -16.51
CA THR A 157 2.74 16.28 -15.75
C THR A 157 3.45 16.57 -14.42
N ILE A 158 3.36 15.64 -13.48
CA ILE A 158 4.08 15.72 -12.21
C ILE A 158 4.98 14.51 -12.11
N ASP A 159 6.28 14.75 -12.13
CA ASP A 159 7.27 13.73 -11.82
C ASP A 159 7.32 13.56 -10.31
N HIS A 160 7.17 12.32 -9.82
CA HIS A 160 7.10 12.07 -8.39
C HIS A 160 7.64 10.70 -7.99
N THR A 161 7.94 10.54 -6.72
CA THR A 161 8.25 9.24 -6.12
C THR A 161 7.04 8.32 -6.22
N ALA A 162 7.16 7.26 -7.03
CA ALA A 162 6.08 6.32 -7.33
C ALA A 162 6.16 5.04 -6.46
N THR A 163 6.35 5.19 -5.16
CA THR A 163 6.41 4.08 -4.20
C THR A 163 5.09 3.90 -3.46
N LEU A 164 4.82 2.68 -2.99
CA LEU A 164 3.74 2.39 -2.05
C LEU A 164 4.34 2.30 -0.65
N LEU A 165 3.78 3.04 0.29
CA LEU A 165 4.18 3.01 1.69
C LEU A 165 3.18 2.17 2.47
N VAL A 166 3.65 1.14 3.19
CA VAL A 166 2.76 0.26 3.96
C VAL A 166 2.94 0.52 5.45
N ILE A 167 1.85 0.91 6.08
CA ILE A 167 1.75 1.19 7.50
C ILE A 167 1.03 0.03 8.16
N ASP A 168 1.56 -0.46 9.26
CA ASP A 168 0.99 -1.57 10.01
C ASP A 168 -0.25 -1.17 10.84
N ARG A 169 -0.85 -2.15 11.50
CA ARG A 169 -2.07 -1.97 12.32
C ARG A 169 -1.85 -1.04 13.51
N GLU A 170 -0.64 -0.97 14.02
CA GLU A 170 -0.22 -0.11 15.13
C GLU A 170 0.16 1.30 14.65
N GLY A 171 0.27 1.51 13.34
CA GLY A 171 0.57 2.79 12.72
C GLY A 171 2.06 3.06 12.51
N TYR A 172 2.87 2.04 12.32
CA TYR A 172 4.28 2.18 11.98
C TYR A 172 4.50 1.96 10.48
N LEU A 173 5.34 2.77 9.86
CA LEU A 173 5.79 2.53 8.50
C LEU A 173 6.74 1.32 8.50
N LYS A 174 6.30 0.21 7.90
CA LYS A 174 7.00 -1.07 7.92
C LYS A 174 7.63 -1.48 6.61
N LEU A 175 6.96 -1.16 5.49
CA LEU A 175 7.37 -1.67 4.20
C LEU A 175 7.20 -0.59 3.13
N VAL A 176 8.11 -0.57 2.17
CA VAL A 176 8.06 0.31 1.01
C VAL A 176 8.20 -0.54 -0.25
N PHE A 177 7.18 -0.54 -1.09
CA PHE A 177 7.27 -1.16 -2.41
C PHE A 177 7.80 -0.15 -3.43
N PRO A 178 8.81 -0.54 -4.22
CA PRO A 178 9.27 0.28 -5.33
C PRO A 178 8.23 0.29 -6.46
N PHE A 179 8.36 1.23 -7.38
CA PHE A 179 7.65 1.16 -8.65
C PHE A 179 7.96 -0.14 -9.39
N GLY A 180 6.96 -0.73 -10.01
CA GLY A 180 7.11 -1.97 -10.77
C GLY A 180 6.93 -3.26 -9.96
N VAL A 181 6.65 -3.16 -8.65
CA VAL A 181 6.26 -4.34 -7.84
C VAL A 181 5.05 -5.03 -8.47
N THR A 182 5.10 -6.35 -8.55
CA THR A 182 4.05 -7.16 -9.17
C THR A 182 2.85 -7.38 -8.25
N VAL A 183 1.74 -7.77 -8.84
CA VAL A 183 0.51 -8.12 -8.13
C VAL A 183 0.72 -9.24 -7.11
N ASP A 184 1.51 -10.26 -7.47
CA ASP A 184 1.79 -11.41 -6.58
C ASP A 184 2.65 -11.01 -5.40
N GLU A 185 3.68 -10.22 -5.63
CA GLU A 185 4.58 -9.70 -4.59
C GLU A 185 3.83 -8.83 -3.57
N ILE A 186 2.98 -7.91 -4.04
CA ILE A 186 2.13 -7.10 -3.17
C ILE A 186 1.21 -7.99 -2.32
N ALA A 187 0.53 -8.96 -2.97
CA ALA A 187 -0.42 -9.82 -2.28
C ALA A 187 0.26 -10.72 -1.24
N ASP A 188 1.46 -11.23 -1.53
CA ASP A 188 2.21 -12.11 -0.64
C ASP A 188 2.66 -11.37 0.63
N ASP A 189 3.28 -10.21 0.46
CA ASP A 189 3.76 -9.39 1.57
C ASP A 189 2.60 -8.89 2.45
N LEU A 190 1.51 -8.38 1.86
CA LEU A 190 0.36 -7.92 2.63
C LEU A 190 -0.32 -9.07 3.39
N LYS A 191 -0.47 -10.26 2.77
CA LYS A 191 -1.00 -11.45 3.46
C LYS A 191 -0.11 -11.86 4.64
N PHE A 192 1.19 -11.75 4.50
CA PHE A 192 2.12 -12.06 5.58
C PHE A 192 1.97 -11.05 6.73
N MET A 193 1.95 -9.75 6.43
CA MET A 193 1.79 -8.69 7.45
C MET A 193 0.45 -8.80 8.21
N LEU A 194 -0.62 -9.25 7.55
CA LEU A 194 -1.92 -9.47 8.21
C LEU A 194 -1.93 -10.65 9.20
N ARG A 195 -0.94 -11.53 9.14
CA ARG A 195 -0.82 -12.67 10.07
C ARG A 195 0.00 -12.36 11.33
N GLN A 196 0.67 -11.23 11.36
CA GLN A 196 1.44 -10.75 12.51
C GLN A 196 0.54 -10.01 13.50
#